data_f7eaf4ec7f86737065e7550b99e91009
#
_entry.id   f7eaf4ec7f86737065e7550b99e91009
#
_cell.length_a   1.000
_cell.length_b   1.000
_cell.length_c   1.000
_cell.angle_alpha   90.00
_cell.angle_beta   90.00
_cell.angle_gamma   90.00
#
_symmetry.space_group_name_H-M   'P 1'
#
loop_
_entity.id
_entity.type
_entity.pdbx_description
1 polymer ?
#
loop_
_entity_poly.entity_id
_entity_poly.type
_entity_poly.pdbx_seq_one_letter_code
_entity_poly.pdbx_strand_id
1 'polypeptide(L)'
;FILRAIRPHMSWVNGSIAETAVSTGGRSFTLGTTYGQSLVADLLEDGVSGVKGYVYEPYLTAVGQPSVLFSMYAQGYNFAEANAAANDYISWMGVVVGDPKMAPYVSTLHDVEVLDTRTLNNFSVGQTGQIEVGLQNVGMSAGQGQIDIINLQGSVLMSSTNLSVVAGDQPGSRTSISIPITPTEAGWLDVRVRYAHNNSSSFERNTLNNFIIMRIWVNDAPVIESVGCDQEEYARGDSFLCAVTTSDDERVELVDMGWAVLCPSCSVANATWNMGSMGTNDNGTTWEAMITLPINVTIGHLALHVTAT
;
A
#
# COMPACT_ATOMS: atom_id res chain seq x y z
N PHE A 1 13.29 29.40 39.38
CA PHE A 1 12.80 30.77 39.22
C PHE A 1 14.02 31.70 39.04
N ILE A 2 14.16 32.27 37.85
CA ILE A 2 15.29 33.17 37.50
C ILE A 2 14.73 34.57 37.38
N LEU A 3 15.29 35.51 38.16
CA LEU A 3 15.01 36.94 38.01
C LEU A 3 15.73 37.44 36.76
N ARG A 4 15.10 38.33 35.98
CA ARG A 4 15.66 38.87 34.75
C ARG A 4 17.05 39.51 34.95
N ALA A 5 17.25 40.20 36.06
CA ALA A 5 18.50 40.86 36.36
C ALA A 5 19.72 39.94 36.57
N ILE A 6 19.49 38.61 36.78
CA ILE A 6 20.55 37.64 37.09
C ILE A 6 20.50 36.42 36.16
N ARG A 7 19.80 36.52 35.01
CA ARG A 7 19.75 35.43 34.04
C ARG A 7 21.12 35.17 33.41
N PRO A 8 21.50 33.92 33.16
CA PRO A 8 22.70 33.63 32.40
C PRO A 8 22.45 33.99 30.91
N HIS A 9 23.49 34.55 30.27
CA HIS A 9 23.50 34.68 28.81
C HIS A 9 23.90 33.33 28.19
N MET A 10 23.17 32.88 27.18
CA MET A 10 23.41 31.65 26.47
C MET A 10 23.84 31.94 25.04
N SER A 11 24.64 31.05 24.47
CA SER A 11 24.96 31.08 23.05
C SER A 11 24.10 30.05 22.32
N TRP A 12 23.41 30.48 21.29
CA TRP A 12 22.50 29.69 20.54
C TRP A 12 22.99 29.46 19.11
N VAL A 13 22.70 28.30 18.55
CA VAL A 13 22.92 28.01 17.13
C VAL A 13 21.66 28.29 16.32
N ASN A 14 21.81 28.56 15.02
CA ASN A 14 20.67 28.73 14.13
C ASN A 14 19.77 27.49 14.16
N GLY A 15 18.46 27.69 14.24
CA GLY A 15 17.49 26.63 14.35
C GLY A 15 17.29 26.07 15.77
N SER A 16 17.95 26.65 16.78
CA SER A 16 17.73 26.28 18.19
C SER A 16 16.34 26.69 18.67
N ILE A 17 15.77 25.88 19.55
CA ILE A 17 14.50 26.19 20.22
C ILE A 17 14.62 26.09 21.72
N ALA A 18 13.77 26.85 22.42
CA ALA A 18 13.68 26.84 23.88
C ALA A 18 12.23 26.82 24.35
N GLU A 19 12.00 26.23 25.51
CA GLU A 19 10.74 26.34 26.24
C GLU A 19 11.03 26.77 27.67
N THR A 20 10.13 27.58 28.22
CA THR A 20 10.20 28.03 29.61
C THR A 20 8.84 27.88 30.28
N ALA A 21 8.81 27.23 31.45
CA ALA A 21 7.63 27.11 32.32
C ALA A 21 7.40 28.34 33.21
N VAL A 22 8.09 29.44 32.94
CA VAL A 22 7.95 30.70 33.70
C VAL A 22 6.57 31.28 33.43
N SER A 23 5.77 31.47 34.48
CA SER A 23 4.34 31.84 34.43
C SER A 23 4.02 33.06 33.59
N THR A 24 4.91 34.03 33.54
CA THR A 24 4.71 35.32 32.84
C THR A 24 5.84 35.65 31.90
N GLY A 25 6.59 34.64 31.42
CA GLY A 25 7.75 34.86 30.53
C GLY A 25 7.42 35.56 29.23
N GLY A 26 6.20 35.39 28.71
CA GLY A 26 5.70 36.04 27.51
C GLY A 26 4.95 37.35 27.72
N ARG A 27 4.95 37.94 28.94
CA ARG A 27 4.16 39.10 29.29
C ARG A 27 4.55 40.39 28.58
N SER A 28 5.81 40.51 28.12
CA SER A 28 6.33 41.71 27.49
C SER A 28 7.49 41.42 26.57
N PHE A 29 7.57 42.17 25.47
CA PHE A 29 8.71 42.26 24.55
C PHE A 29 9.31 43.71 24.59
N THR A 30 8.88 44.51 25.54
CA THR A 30 9.35 45.89 25.66
C THR A 30 10.81 45.93 26.14
N LEU A 31 11.66 46.62 25.37
CA LEU A 31 13.04 46.85 25.75
C LEU A 31 13.14 47.56 27.09
N GLY A 32 14.08 47.15 27.93
CA GLY A 32 14.30 47.75 29.24
C GLY A 32 13.36 47.29 30.35
N THR A 33 12.49 46.34 30.13
CA THR A 33 11.70 45.71 31.21
C THR A 33 12.66 45.00 32.18
N THR A 34 12.75 45.48 33.45
CA THR A 34 13.69 44.97 34.43
C THR A 34 13.07 44.26 35.63
N TYR A 35 11.75 44.23 35.71
CA TYR A 35 11.02 43.64 36.83
C TYR A 35 10.46 42.23 36.52
N GLY A 36 10.30 41.46 37.55
CA GLY A 36 9.66 40.17 37.50
C GLY A 36 10.54 39.02 37.02
N GLN A 37 9.92 38.00 36.49
CA GLN A 37 10.58 36.82 35.96
C GLN A 37 11.26 37.07 34.61
N SER A 38 12.21 36.19 34.23
CA SER A 38 12.86 36.25 32.92
C SER A 38 11.83 36.20 31.77
N LEU A 39 12.14 36.88 30.68
CA LEU A 39 11.30 36.99 29.51
C LEU A 39 11.74 36.02 28.41
N VAL A 40 10.80 35.52 27.60
CA VAL A 40 11.14 34.85 26.35
C VAL A 40 11.84 35.76 25.36
N ALA A 41 11.55 37.07 25.42
CA ALA A 41 12.27 38.11 24.68
C ALA A 41 13.77 38.15 24.97
N ASP A 42 14.18 37.82 26.21
CA ASP A 42 15.56 37.74 26.59
C ASP A 42 16.32 36.60 25.94
N LEU A 43 15.63 35.44 25.71
CA LEU A 43 16.19 34.30 24.98
C LEU A 43 16.33 34.60 23.50
N LEU A 44 15.37 35.35 22.92
CA LEU A 44 15.44 35.82 21.54
C LEU A 44 16.57 36.81 21.33
N GLU A 45 16.77 37.70 22.30
CA GLU A 45 17.91 38.65 22.30
C GLU A 45 19.24 37.91 22.34
N ASP A 46 19.34 36.81 23.09
CA ASP A 46 20.52 35.96 23.15
C ASP A 46 20.73 35.10 21.89
N GLY A 47 19.74 35.07 20.96
CA GLY A 47 19.84 34.41 19.63
C GLY A 47 19.13 33.10 19.46
N VAL A 48 18.23 32.69 20.38
CA VAL A 48 17.39 31.52 20.15
C VAL A 48 16.48 31.75 18.94
N SER A 49 16.34 30.76 18.06
CA SER A 49 15.55 30.88 16.81
C SER A 49 14.06 30.74 17.06
N GLY A 50 13.67 30.02 18.10
CA GLY A 50 12.26 29.85 18.48
C GLY A 50 12.09 29.58 19.96
N VAL A 51 11.03 30.12 20.56
CA VAL A 51 10.79 29.98 21.99
C VAL A 51 9.30 29.90 22.29
N LYS A 52 8.95 29.07 23.28
CA LYS A 52 7.62 29.03 23.89
C LYS A 52 7.67 29.57 25.31
N GLY A 53 6.63 30.31 25.69
CA GLY A 53 6.42 30.81 27.04
C GLY A 53 4.98 31.15 27.30
N TYR A 54 4.67 31.86 28.39
CA TYR A 54 3.31 32.16 28.82
C TYR A 54 3.15 33.64 29.13
N VAL A 55 2.01 34.20 28.74
CA VAL A 55 1.68 35.62 29.00
C VAL A 55 1.14 35.80 30.40
N TYR A 56 0.58 34.79 31.00
CA TYR A 56 0.05 34.76 32.36
C TYR A 56 0.17 33.34 32.93
N GLU A 57 -0.16 33.12 34.22
CA GLU A 57 -0.07 31.81 34.89
C GLU A 57 -0.86 30.74 34.14
N PRO A 58 -0.20 29.72 33.53
CA PRO A 58 -0.86 28.75 32.68
C PRO A 58 -1.55 27.62 33.48
N TYR A 59 -1.22 27.45 34.76
CA TYR A 59 -1.41 26.27 35.58
C TYR A 59 -0.59 25.04 35.09
N LEU A 60 -0.22 24.16 35.99
CA LEU A 60 0.68 23.04 35.70
C LEU A 60 0.12 22.10 34.61
N THR A 61 -1.19 21.92 34.57
CA THR A 61 -1.86 21.09 33.56
C THR A 61 -1.81 21.65 32.14
N ALA A 62 -1.54 22.94 32.00
CA ALA A 62 -1.47 23.63 30.70
C ALA A 62 -0.03 24.04 30.33
N VAL A 63 0.96 23.61 31.11
CA VAL A 63 2.36 23.72 30.71
C VAL A 63 2.60 22.68 29.59
N GLY A 64 3.24 23.13 28.52
CA GLY A 64 3.57 22.23 27.41
C GLY A 64 4.50 21.10 27.84
N GLN A 65 4.56 20.09 27.00
CA GLN A 65 5.35 18.88 27.23
C GLN A 65 6.70 18.98 26.51
N PRO A 66 7.82 19.37 27.18
CA PRO A 66 9.11 19.55 26.52
C PRO A 66 9.62 18.28 25.84
N SER A 67 9.35 17.13 26.41
CA SER A 67 9.73 15.82 25.84
C SER A 67 9.07 15.60 24.47
N VAL A 68 7.82 16.01 24.28
CA VAL A 68 7.10 15.94 23.01
C VAL A 68 7.66 17.00 22.05
N LEU A 69 7.79 18.26 22.50
CA LEU A 69 8.33 19.37 21.70
C LEU A 69 9.68 19.01 21.08
N PHE A 70 10.65 18.66 21.90
CA PHE A 70 12.00 18.38 21.44
C PHE A 70 12.09 17.09 20.62
N SER A 71 11.30 16.05 20.97
CA SER A 71 11.24 14.81 20.21
C SER A 71 10.70 15.05 18.78
N MET A 72 9.58 15.75 18.66
CA MET A 72 8.98 16.07 17.36
C MET A 72 9.91 16.93 16.50
N TYR A 73 10.50 17.97 17.12
CA TYR A 73 11.42 18.86 16.43
C TYR A 73 12.67 18.14 15.91
N ALA A 74 13.28 17.28 16.74
CA ALA A 74 14.42 16.45 16.34
C ALA A 74 14.08 15.40 15.27
N GLN A 75 12.82 14.99 15.20
CA GLN A 75 12.29 14.14 14.14
C GLN A 75 11.98 14.89 12.83
N GLY A 76 12.31 16.20 12.75
CA GLY A 76 12.18 17.01 11.53
C GLY A 76 10.82 17.65 11.30
N TYR A 77 9.90 17.55 12.26
CA TYR A 77 8.69 18.38 12.24
C TYR A 77 9.06 19.85 12.36
N ASN A 78 8.30 20.72 11.72
CA ASN A 78 8.55 22.14 11.87
C ASN A 78 8.17 22.66 13.26
N PHE A 79 8.62 23.88 13.58
CA PHE A 79 8.46 24.44 14.91
C PHE A 79 6.98 24.58 15.32
N ALA A 80 6.08 24.91 14.39
CA ALA A 80 4.65 24.99 14.68
C ALA A 80 4.04 23.61 14.95
N GLU A 81 4.36 22.59 14.15
CA GLU A 81 3.88 21.22 14.33
C GLU A 81 4.36 20.64 15.68
N ALA A 82 5.64 20.82 16.00
CA ALA A 82 6.21 20.33 17.26
C ALA A 82 5.57 21.01 18.49
N ASN A 83 5.31 22.33 18.40
CA ASN A 83 4.60 23.04 19.46
C ASN A 83 3.12 22.62 19.55
N ALA A 84 2.43 22.43 18.44
CA ALA A 84 1.04 21.99 18.44
C ALA A 84 0.89 20.62 19.12
N ALA A 85 1.79 19.66 18.81
CA ALA A 85 1.82 18.36 19.44
C ALA A 85 2.13 18.38 20.93
N ALA A 86 2.94 19.34 21.38
CA ALA A 86 3.37 19.48 22.77
C ALA A 86 2.39 20.25 23.67
N ASN A 87 1.31 20.79 23.11
CA ASN A 87 0.36 21.63 23.84
C ASN A 87 -1.02 20.98 23.93
N ASP A 88 -1.45 20.63 25.13
CA ASP A 88 -2.80 20.10 25.38
C ASP A 88 -3.91 21.16 25.25
N TYR A 89 -3.54 22.45 25.39
CA TYR A 89 -4.48 23.59 25.39
C TYR A 89 -4.08 24.60 24.30
N ILE A 90 -4.80 24.61 23.17
CA ILE A 90 -4.45 25.45 22.00
C ILE A 90 -4.80 26.92 22.24
N SER A 91 -5.89 27.26 22.91
CA SER A 91 -6.36 28.62 23.13
C SER A 91 -6.22 29.02 24.60
N TRP A 92 -4.98 29.02 25.11
CA TRP A 92 -4.72 29.34 26.53
C TRP A 92 -3.66 30.44 26.63
N MET A 93 -2.88 30.45 27.70
CA MET A 93 -1.89 31.49 28.02
C MET A 93 -0.56 31.33 27.31
N GLY A 94 -0.38 30.24 26.53
CA GLY A 94 0.85 29.94 25.81
C GLY A 94 1.04 30.85 24.60
N VAL A 95 2.29 31.29 24.38
CA VAL A 95 2.74 32.02 23.19
C VAL A 95 3.96 31.32 22.62
N VAL A 96 4.02 31.23 21.29
CA VAL A 96 5.12 30.68 20.52
C VAL A 96 5.66 31.79 19.63
N VAL A 97 6.99 32.04 19.68
CA VAL A 97 7.65 33.09 18.91
C VAL A 97 8.83 32.50 18.15
N GLY A 98 8.85 32.68 16.85
CA GLY A 98 9.86 32.15 15.93
C GLY A 98 9.26 31.87 14.55
N ASP A 99 10.05 31.41 13.60
CA ASP A 99 9.54 30.97 12.28
C ASP A 99 8.77 29.66 12.43
N PRO A 100 7.48 29.64 12.13
CA PRO A 100 6.65 28.44 12.24
C PRO A 100 7.12 27.29 11.31
N LYS A 101 7.79 27.61 10.21
CA LYS A 101 8.31 26.64 9.23
C LYS A 101 9.72 26.15 9.54
N MET A 102 10.35 26.66 10.57
CA MET A 102 11.71 26.26 10.95
C MET A 102 11.79 24.76 11.27
N ALA A 103 12.61 24.03 10.51
CA ALA A 103 12.76 22.56 10.60
C ALA A 103 14.21 22.16 10.25
N PRO A 104 15.20 22.43 11.10
CA PRO A 104 16.63 22.23 10.78
C PRO A 104 16.99 20.75 10.58
N TYR A 105 16.17 19.83 11.07
CA TYR A 105 16.41 18.38 10.97
C TYR A 105 15.63 17.70 9.83
N VAL A 106 14.85 18.46 9.04
CA VAL A 106 14.04 17.89 7.93
C VAL A 106 14.89 17.17 6.89
N SER A 107 16.12 17.60 6.66
CA SER A 107 17.06 16.98 5.70
C SER A 107 17.52 15.57 6.09
N THR A 108 17.30 15.17 7.33
CA THR A 108 17.67 13.82 7.82
C THR A 108 16.53 12.80 7.70
N LEU A 109 15.35 13.25 7.29
CA LEU A 109 14.16 12.41 7.25
C LEU A 109 13.73 12.10 5.83
N HIS A 110 13.30 10.87 5.64
CA HIS A 110 12.49 10.46 4.49
C HIS A 110 11.02 10.41 4.88
N ASP A 111 10.16 10.41 3.87
CA ASP A 111 8.70 10.33 4.03
C ASP A 111 8.17 9.73 2.72
N VAL A 112 8.10 8.40 2.68
CA VAL A 112 7.69 7.67 1.47
C VAL A 112 6.22 7.33 1.57
N GLU A 113 5.41 8.00 0.77
CA GLU A 113 3.97 7.75 0.68
C GLU A 113 3.63 6.75 -0.43
N VAL A 114 2.60 5.94 -0.21
CA VAL A 114 1.96 5.13 -1.23
C VAL A 114 0.89 5.99 -1.89
N LEU A 115 1.12 6.36 -3.17
CA LEU A 115 0.25 7.29 -3.91
C LEU A 115 -1.00 6.62 -4.47
N ASP A 116 -0.77 5.50 -5.14
CA ASP A 116 -1.81 4.76 -5.84
C ASP A 116 -1.44 3.28 -5.99
N THR A 117 -2.44 2.49 -6.29
CA THR A 117 -2.30 1.06 -6.58
C THR A 117 -3.25 0.67 -7.70
N ARG A 118 -2.81 -0.21 -8.60
CA ARG A 118 -3.67 -0.77 -9.65
C ARG A 118 -3.27 -2.20 -9.97
N THR A 119 -4.23 -2.98 -10.45
CA THR A 119 -3.98 -4.30 -11.05
C THR A 119 -3.49 -4.11 -12.49
N LEU A 120 -2.48 -4.88 -12.89
CA LEU A 120 -1.97 -4.85 -14.26
C LEU A 120 -2.63 -5.91 -15.17
N ASN A 121 -3.22 -6.93 -14.57
CA ASN A 121 -3.94 -8.03 -15.23
C ASN A 121 -5.05 -8.54 -14.32
N ASN A 122 -5.93 -9.39 -14.86
CA ASN A 122 -6.94 -10.08 -14.07
C ASN A 122 -6.28 -11.06 -13.10
N PHE A 123 -6.97 -11.33 -12.00
CA PHE A 123 -6.54 -12.28 -10.99
C PHE A 123 -7.44 -13.51 -11.03
N SER A 124 -6.83 -14.70 -11.03
CA SER A 124 -7.52 -15.99 -10.91
C SER A 124 -6.85 -16.86 -9.85
N VAL A 125 -7.59 -17.76 -9.27
CA VAL A 125 -7.09 -18.70 -8.26
C VAL A 125 -5.89 -19.49 -8.80
N GLY A 126 -4.81 -19.52 -8.04
CA GLY A 126 -3.58 -20.23 -8.39
C GLY A 126 -2.74 -19.59 -9.51
N GLN A 127 -3.19 -18.49 -10.13
CA GLN A 127 -2.46 -17.76 -11.15
C GLN A 127 -1.80 -16.50 -10.56
N THR A 128 -0.59 -16.19 -11.04
CA THR A 128 0.14 -15.01 -10.57
C THR A 128 -0.33 -13.77 -11.32
N GLY A 129 -0.99 -12.88 -10.60
CA GLY A 129 -1.31 -11.52 -11.05
C GLY A 129 -0.28 -10.49 -10.59
N GLN A 130 -0.33 -9.29 -11.13
CA GLN A 130 0.59 -8.19 -10.83
C GLN A 130 -0.18 -6.98 -10.31
N ILE A 131 0.32 -6.41 -9.19
CA ILE A 131 -0.12 -5.11 -8.67
C ILE A 131 0.99 -4.09 -8.94
N GLU A 132 0.67 -2.98 -9.57
CA GLU A 132 1.56 -1.84 -9.65
C GLU A 132 1.28 -0.91 -8.46
N VAL A 133 2.35 -0.47 -7.80
CA VAL A 133 2.31 0.42 -6.63
C VAL A 133 3.09 1.68 -6.96
N GLY A 134 2.42 2.82 -6.95
CA GLY A 134 3.04 4.14 -7.09
C GLY A 134 3.53 4.64 -5.73
N LEU A 135 4.76 5.14 -5.71
CA LEU A 135 5.42 5.66 -4.52
C LEU A 135 5.96 7.06 -4.77
N GLN A 136 5.96 7.88 -3.74
CA GLN A 136 6.65 9.16 -3.75
C GLN A 136 7.34 9.39 -2.40
N ASN A 137 8.61 9.78 -2.44
CA ASN A 137 9.27 10.31 -1.26
C ASN A 137 9.08 11.84 -1.22
N VAL A 138 8.39 12.33 -0.21
CA VAL A 138 8.21 13.77 0.03
C VAL A 138 9.15 14.31 1.11
N GLY A 139 9.97 13.43 1.70
CA GLY A 139 11.04 13.78 2.63
C GLY A 139 12.31 14.22 1.93
N MET A 140 13.26 14.76 2.68
CA MET A 140 14.50 15.35 2.17
C MET A 140 15.69 14.37 2.18
N SER A 141 15.50 13.15 2.63
CA SER A 141 16.49 12.05 2.53
C SER A 141 15.93 10.85 1.78
N ALA A 142 16.81 10.00 1.26
CA ALA A 142 16.38 8.79 0.56
C ALA A 142 15.73 7.78 1.52
N GLY A 143 14.58 7.26 1.15
CA GLY A 143 13.90 6.18 1.86
C GLY A 143 14.43 4.82 1.40
N GLN A 144 14.65 3.90 2.34
CA GLN A 144 14.98 2.51 2.06
C GLN A 144 13.99 1.58 2.76
N GLY A 145 13.38 0.71 2.00
CA GLY A 145 12.33 -0.15 2.53
C GLY A 145 11.90 -1.23 1.55
N GLN A 146 10.74 -1.77 1.79
CA GLN A 146 10.08 -2.76 0.93
C GLN A 146 8.58 -2.47 0.88
N ILE A 147 7.89 -3.01 -0.11
CA ILE A 147 6.44 -3.02 -0.14
C ILE A 147 5.95 -4.36 0.36
N ASP A 148 5.09 -4.33 1.36
CA ASP A 148 4.37 -5.50 1.86
C ASP A 148 2.91 -5.45 1.38
N ILE A 149 2.43 -6.57 0.85
CA ILE A 149 1.02 -6.83 0.61
C ILE A 149 0.49 -7.66 1.77
N ILE A 150 -0.44 -7.13 2.51
CA ILE A 150 -0.91 -7.68 3.78
C ILE A 150 -2.42 -7.88 3.68
N ASN A 151 -2.94 -9.06 4.02
CA ASN A 151 -4.39 -9.27 4.12
C ASN A 151 -4.98 -8.53 5.34
N LEU A 152 -6.30 -8.43 5.42
CA LEU A 152 -6.96 -7.72 6.53
C LEU A 152 -6.76 -8.39 7.89
N GLN A 153 -6.37 -9.67 7.92
CA GLN A 153 -6.03 -10.41 9.14
C GLN A 153 -4.60 -10.12 9.63
N GLY A 154 -3.83 -9.34 8.85
CA GLY A 154 -2.47 -8.92 9.19
C GLY A 154 -1.36 -9.86 8.70
N SER A 155 -1.69 -10.90 7.93
CA SER A 155 -0.70 -11.80 7.33
C SER A 155 -0.10 -11.17 6.09
N VAL A 156 1.23 -11.21 5.96
CA VAL A 156 1.95 -10.77 4.77
C VAL A 156 1.79 -11.84 3.69
N LEU A 157 1.17 -11.47 2.57
CA LEU A 157 0.98 -12.33 1.40
C LEU A 157 2.21 -12.33 0.50
N MET A 158 2.82 -11.14 0.33
CA MET A 158 4.01 -10.95 -0.48
C MET A 158 4.77 -9.71 0.01
N SER A 159 6.09 -9.75 -0.10
CA SER A 159 6.97 -8.58 0.07
C SER A 159 7.83 -8.40 -1.17
N SER A 160 8.07 -7.15 -1.57
CA SER A 160 9.05 -6.82 -2.60
C SER A 160 10.47 -7.06 -2.10
N THR A 161 11.43 -7.06 -3.00
CA THR A 161 12.83 -6.83 -2.64
C THR A 161 13.02 -5.43 -2.07
N ASN A 162 14.14 -5.21 -1.38
CA ASN A 162 14.49 -3.87 -0.90
C ASN A 162 14.54 -2.87 -2.06
N LEU A 163 13.92 -1.72 -1.83
CA LEU A 163 13.89 -0.61 -2.78
C LEU A 163 14.45 0.65 -2.12
N SER A 164 15.00 1.55 -2.93
CA SER A 164 15.43 2.88 -2.51
C SER A 164 14.63 3.91 -3.28
N VAL A 165 13.98 4.83 -2.56
CA VAL A 165 13.27 5.96 -3.15
C VAL A 165 14.06 7.21 -2.82
N VAL A 166 14.57 7.90 -3.83
CA VAL A 166 15.41 9.08 -3.67
C VAL A 166 14.67 10.23 -2.96
N ALA A 167 15.41 11.19 -2.42
CA ALA A 167 14.85 12.34 -1.72
C ALA A 167 13.83 13.10 -2.57
N GLY A 168 12.86 13.74 -1.92
CA GLY A 168 11.72 14.38 -2.57
C GLY A 168 12.05 15.55 -3.48
N ASP A 169 13.20 16.19 -3.28
CA ASP A 169 13.73 17.27 -4.12
C ASP A 169 14.50 16.76 -5.35
N GLN A 170 14.70 15.45 -5.49
CA GLN A 170 15.50 14.83 -6.55
C GLN A 170 14.62 14.22 -7.66
N PRO A 171 15.09 14.24 -8.92
CA PRO A 171 14.45 13.46 -9.99
C PRO A 171 14.38 11.97 -9.62
N GLY A 172 13.20 11.35 -9.77
CA GLY A 172 12.97 9.95 -9.39
C GLY A 172 12.45 9.75 -7.97
N SER A 173 12.13 10.83 -7.24
CA SER A 173 11.42 10.76 -5.95
C SER A 173 10.03 10.13 -6.08
N ARG A 174 9.45 10.16 -7.29
CA ARG A 174 8.27 9.40 -7.65
C ARG A 174 8.66 8.21 -8.53
N THR A 175 8.21 7.02 -8.15
CA THR A 175 8.52 5.76 -8.83
C THR A 175 7.35 4.79 -8.72
N SER A 176 7.39 3.71 -9.48
CA SER A 176 6.43 2.61 -9.33
C SER A 176 7.16 1.26 -9.31
N ILE A 177 6.53 0.29 -8.68
CA ILE A 177 7.02 -1.09 -8.59
C ILE A 177 5.87 -2.05 -8.85
N SER A 178 6.13 -3.13 -9.60
CA SER A 178 5.19 -4.23 -9.79
C SER A 178 5.47 -5.35 -8.80
N ILE A 179 4.42 -5.86 -8.15
CA ILE A 179 4.50 -6.92 -7.15
C ILE A 179 3.60 -8.08 -7.58
N PRO A 180 4.15 -9.30 -7.72
CA PRO A 180 3.36 -10.49 -8.05
C PRO A 180 2.57 -10.97 -6.84
N ILE A 181 1.33 -11.41 -7.05
CA ILE A 181 0.50 -12.09 -6.07
C ILE A 181 -0.15 -13.30 -6.72
N THR A 182 -0.17 -14.43 -6.01
CA THR A 182 -0.88 -15.64 -6.41
C THR A 182 -2.00 -15.90 -5.40
N PRO A 183 -3.25 -15.53 -5.68
CA PRO A 183 -4.37 -15.78 -4.79
C PRO A 183 -4.66 -17.27 -4.68
N THR A 184 -5.14 -17.69 -3.51
CA THR A 184 -5.50 -19.10 -3.23
C THR A 184 -6.99 -19.33 -3.12
N GLU A 185 -7.79 -18.27 -3.10
CA GLU A 185 -9.25 -18.32 -2.95
C GLU A 185 -9.90 -17.32 -3.91
N ALA A 186 -11.07 -17.69 -4.44
CA ALA A 186 -11.87 -16.85 -5.32
C ALA A 186 -12.65 -15.79 -4.54
N GLY A 187 -13.14 -14.77 -5.26
CA GLY A 187 -13.94 -13.68 -4.72
C GLY A 187 -13.12 -12.44 -4.38
N TRP A 188 -13.66 -11.60 -3.47
CA TRP A 188 -13.00 -10.35 -3.11
C TRP A 188 -11.81 -10.55 -2.18
N LEU A 189 -10.63 -10.18 -2.66
CA LEU A 189 -9.39 -10.12 -1.88
C LEU A 189 -9.13 -8.67 -1.46
N ASP A 190 -9.33 -8.37 -0.18
CA ASP A 190 -9.00 -7.08 0.40
C ASP A 190 -7.57 -7.11 0.95
N VAL A 191 -6.71 -6.23 0.45
CA VAL A 191 -5.31 -6.13 0.86
C VAL A 191 -4.92 -4.71 1.25
N ARG A 192 -4.01 -4.62 2.21
CA ARG A 192 -3.27 -3.40 2.51
C ARG A 192 -1.92 -3.45 1.81
N VAL A 193 -1.68 -2.52 0.92
CA VAL A 193 -0.38 -2.28 0.30
C VAL A 193 0.36 -1.28 1.16
N ARG A 194 1.50 -1.65 1.74
CA ARG A 194 2.23 -0.84 2.72
C ARG A 194 3.70 -0.72 2.35
N TYR A 195 4.23 0.50 2.39
CA TYR A 195 5.67 0.73 2.45
C TYR A 195 6.16 0.42 3.87
N ALA A 196 7.11 -0.50 4.01
CA ALA A 196 7.77 -0.85 5.25
C ALA A 196 9.23 -0.39 5.22
N HIS A 197 9.55 0.56 6.07
CA HIS A 197 10.89 1.13 6.20
C HIS A 197 11.88 0.13 6.84
N ASN A 198 13.09 0.03 6.30
CA ASN A 198 14.11 -0.94 6.73
C ASN A 198 15.28 -0.34 7.50
N ASN A 199 15.40 0.98 7.55
CA ASN A 199 16.59 1.61 8.12
C ASN A 199 16.37 1.98 9.59
N SER A 200 17.13 1.39 10.50
CA SER A 200 17.09 1.70 11.94
C SER A 200 17.73 3.05 12.31
N SER A 201 18.45 3.69 11.38
CA SER A 201 19.19 4.94 11.62
C SER A 201 18.52 6.21 11.08
N SER A 202 17.43 6.08 10.34
CA SER A 202 16.61 7.22 9.88
C SER A 202 15.15 7.00 10.24
N PHE A 203 14.45 8.08 10.57
CA PHE A 203 13.03 8.01 10.92
C PHE A 203 12.17 8.32 9.70
N GLU A 204 11.10 7.56 9.53
CA GLU A 204 9.99 7.89 8.64
C GLU A 204 9.20 9.04 9.26
N ARG A 205 9.03 10.14 8.53
CA ARG A 205 8.36 11.34 9.06
C ARG A 205 6.88 11.11 9.34
N ASN A 206 6.22 10.43 8.41
CA ASN A 206 4.78 10.17 8.49
C ASN A 206 4.47 8.73 8.06
N THR A 207 4.12 7.88 8.99
CA THR A 207 3.77 6.48 8.70
C THR A 207 2.30 6.27 8.36
N LEU A 208 1.48 7.32 8.43
CA LEU A 208 0.05 7.24 8.15
C LEU A 208 -0.26 7.28 6.63
N ASN A 209 0.68 7.81 5.82
CA ASN A 209 0.58 7.85 4.36
C ASN A 209 1.29 6.65 3.68
N ASN A 210 1.85 5.73 4.46
CA ASN A 210 2.63 4.59 3.97
C ASN A 210 1.78 3.45 3.44
N PHE A 211 0.46 3.54 3.41
CA PHE A 211 -0.38 2.44 2.95
C PHE A 211 -1.65 2.89 2.24
N ILE A 212 -2.11 2.02 1.35
CA ILE A 212 -3.43 2.07 0.72
C ILE A 212 -4.12 0.71 0.93
N ILE A 213 -5.43 0.72 1.08
CA ILE A 213 -6.26 -0.48 1.03
C ILE A 213 -6.82 -0.58 -0.38
N MET A 214 -6.65 -1.74 -1.01
CA MET A 214 -7.26 -2.03 -2.31
C MET A 214 -8.05 -3.33 -2.23
N ARG A 215 -9.04 -3.44 -3.11
CA ARG A 215 -9.87 -4.61 -3.29
C ARG A 215 -9.65 -5.18 -4.68
N ILE A 216 -9.40 -6.47 -4.78
CA ILE A 216 -9.11 -7.19 -6.00
C ILE A 216 -10.17 -8.26 -6.16
N TRP A 217 -10.79 -8.34 -7.34
CA TRP A 217 -11.60 -9.48 -7.69
C TRP A 217 -10.70 -10.63 -8.16
N VAL A 218 -10.89 -11.81 -7.60
CA VAL A 218 -10.16 -13.03 -7.96
C VAL A 218 -11.17 -14.00 -8.55
N ASN A 219 -11.02 -14.28 -9.83
CA ASN A 219 -11.88 -15.19 -10.58
C ASN A 219 -11.55 -16.65 -10.21
N ASP A 220 -12.57 -17.50 -10.12
CA ASP A 220 -12.35 -18.95 -10.02
C ASP A 220 -12.08 -19.54 -11.43
N ALA A 221 -11.64 -20.75 -11.49
CA ALA A 221 -11.53 -21.46 -12.77
C ALA A 221 -12.89 -22.04 -13.16
N PRO A 222 -13.27 -21.97 -14.44
CA PRO A 222 -14.51 -22.61 -14.92
C PRO A 222 -14.56 -24.09 -14.55
N VAL A 223 -15.70 -24.55 -14.13
CA VAL A 223 -15.97 -25.96 -13.81
C VAL A 223 -16.72 -26.64 -14.95
N ILE A 224 -16.22 -27.77 -15.41
CA ILE A 224 -16.96 -28.65 -16.34
C ILE A 224 -17.85 -29.54 -15.50
N GLU A 225 -19.16 -29.29 -15.54
CA GLU A 225 -20.17 -30.03 -14.78
C GLU A 225 -20.53 -31.39 -15.43
N SER A 226 -20.64 -31.38 -16.75
CA SER A 226 -20.94 -32.61 -17.49
C SER A 226 -20.42 -32.59 -18.93
N VAL A 227 -20.10 -33.74 -19.44
CA VAL A 227 -19.76 -33.95 -20.85
C VAL A 227 -20.59 -35.16 -21.31
N GLY A 228 -21.30 -35.04 -22.41
CA GLY A 228 -22.09 -36.10 -22.98
C GLY A 228 -22.28 -35.93 -24.49
N CYS A 229 -22.52 -37.04 -25.18
CA CYS A 229 -22.91 -37.04 -26.59
C CYS A 229 -24.29 -37.68 -26.75
N ASP A 230 -24.94 -37.40 -27.87
CA ASP A 230 -26.34 -37.79 -28.14
C ASP A 230 -26.53 -39.29 -28.31
N GLN A 231 -25.48 -40.09 -28.46
CA GLN A 231 -25.50 -41.54 -28.63
C GLN A 231 -24.36 -42.18 -27.82
N GLU A 232 -24.51 -43.50 -27.54
CA GLU A 232 -23.47 -44.30 -26.87
C GLU A 232 -22.61 -45.11 -27.85
N GLU A 233 -23.15 -45.41 -29.06
CA GLU A 233 -22.46 -46.16 -30.09
C GLU A 233 -22.54 -45.42 -31.44
N TYR A 234 -21.46 -45.41 -32.17
CA TYR A 234 -21.31 -44.69 -33.43
C TYR A 234 -20.74 -45.58 -34.51
N ALA A 235 -21.30 -45.47 -35.74
CA ALA A 235 -20.73 -46.09 -36.90
C ALA A 235 -19.72 -45.17 -37.61
N ARG A 236 -18.90 -45.72 -38.48
CA ARG A 236 -17.97 -44.97 -39.33
C ARG A 236 -18.74 -44.05 -40.25
N GLY A 237 -18.36 -42.79 -40.28
CA GLY A 237 -19.01 -41.76 -41.08
C GLY A 237 -20.20 -41.10 -40.39
N ASP A 238 -20.57 -41.50 -39.16
CA ASP A 238 -21.63 -40.87 -38.39
C ASP A 238 -21.21 -39.47 -37.97
N SER A 239 -22.22 -38.60 -37.87
CA SER A 239 -22.10 -37.27 -37.25
C SER A 239 -23.03 -37.26 -36.02
N PHE A 240 -22.50 -36.79 -34.91
CA PHE A 240 -23.21 -36.76 -33.64
C PHE A 240 -22.89 -35.49 -32.88
N LEU A 241 -23.79 -35.09 -32.00
CA LEU A 241 -23.66 -33.89 -31.18
C LEU A 241 -23.10 -34.25 -29.81
N CYS A 242 -22.03 -33.54 -29.40
CA CYS A 242 -21.55 -33.57 -28.03
C CYS A 242 -21.84 -32.24 -27.35
N ALA A 243 -22.30 -32.31 -26.10
CA ALA A 243 -22.59 -31.15 -25.26
C ALA A 243 -21.75 -31.18 -23.99
N VAL A 244 -21.35 -30.01 -23.56
CA VAL A 244 -20.63 -29.76 -22.30
C VAL A 244 -21.41 -28.73 -21.51
N THR A 245 -21.70 -29.00 -20.25
CA THR A 245 -22.20 -27.98 -19.32
C THR A 245 -21.11 -27.47 -18.45
N THR A 246 -21.07 -26.17 -18.29
CA THR A 246 -20.05 -25.46 -17.50
C THR A 246 -20.70 -24.53 -16.49
N SER A 247 -20.02 -24.28 -15.40
CA SER A 247 -20.35 -23.22 -14.44
C SER A 247 -19.12 -22.38 -14.12
N ASP A 248 -19.34 -21.10 -13.84
CA ASP A 248 -18.32 -20.13 -13.44
C ASP A 248 -18.97 -19.02 -12.63
N ASP A 249 -18.19 -18.30 -11.82
CA ASP A 249 -18.65 -17.15 -11.03
C ASP A 249 -18.77 -15.86 -11.88
N GLU A 250 -18.16 -15.82 -13.07
CA GLU A 250 -18.36 -14.75 -14.06
C GLU A 250 -19.03 -15.28 -15.34
N ARG A 251 -18.22 -15.72 -16.27
CA ARG A 251 -18.66 -16.23 -17.56
C ARG A 251 -17.58 -17.10 -18.18
N VAL A 252 -17.95 -18.28 -18.64
CA VAL A 252 -17.06 -19.11 -19.47
C VAL A 252 -16.97 -18.47 -20.86
N GLU A 253 -15.76 -18.10 -21.27
CA GLU A 253 -15.53 -17.43 -22.56
C GLU A 253 -15.35 -18.41 -23.71
N LEU A 254 -14.72 -19.55 -23.46
CA LEU A 254 -14.39 -20.54 -24.47
C LEU A 254 -14.40 -21.95 -23.89
N VAL A 255 -14.94 -22.90 -24.65
CA VAL A 255 -14.77 -24.33 -24.42
C VAL A 255 -14.21 -24.95 -25.67
N ASP A 256 -13.05 -25.59 -25.53
CA ASP A 256 -12.42 -26.37 -26.57
C ASP A 256 -12.62 -27.88 -26.31
N MET A 257 -12.98 -28.62 -27.36
CA MET A 257 -13.13 -30.06 -27.32
C MET A 257 -12.15 -30.73 -28.27
N GLY A 258 -11.37 -31.65 -27.74
CA GLY A 258 -10.61 -32.60 -28.51
C GLY A 258 -11.31 -33.99 -28.53
N TRP A 259 -11.29 -34.66 -29.65
CA TRP A 259 -11.75 -36.03 -29.73
C TRP A 259 -10.72 -36.93 -30.44
N ALA A 260 -10.68 -38.18 -30.03
CA ALA A 260 -9.85 -39.20 -30.65
C ALA A 260 -10.54 -40.55 -30.55
N VAL A 261 -10.29 -41.43 -31.55
CA VAL A 261 -10.72 -42.83 -31.48
C VAL A 261 -9.50 -43.68 -31.08
N LEU A 262 -9.61 -44.31 -29.94
CA LEU A 262 -8.56 -45.14 -29.36
C LEU A 262 -8.83 -46.63 -29.65
N CYS A 263 -7.79 -47.37 -30.02
CA CYS A 263 -7.88 -48.82 -30.06
C CYS A 263 -8.18 -49.39 -28.65
N PRO A 264 -8.80 -50.58 -28.51
CA PRO A 264 -9.23 -51.13 -27.22
C PRO A 264 -8.14 -51.25 -26.15
N SER A 265 -6.85 -51.27 -26.55
CA SER A 265 -5.67 -51.37 -25.67
C SER A 265 -4.78 -50.13 -25.69
N CYS A 266 -5.19 -49.05 -26.37
CA CYS A 266 -4.40 -47.86 -26.51
C CYS A 266 -4.56 -46.92 -25.29
N SER A 267 -3.47 -46.22 -24.91
CA SER A 267 -3.50 -45.20 -23.87
C SER A 267 -3.89 -43.84 -24.45
N VAL A 268 -4.69 -43.10 -23.70
CA VAL A 268 -5.05 -41.68 -23.97
C VAL A 268 -3.81 -40.78 -24.14
N ALA A 269 -2.71 -41.12 -23.44
CA ALA A 269 -1.46 -40.33 -23.50
C ALA A 269 -0.82 -40.28 -24.90
N ASN A 270 -1.15 -41.25 -25.77
CA ASN A 270 -0.64 -41.36 -27.13
C ASN A 270 -1.70 -41.02 -28.20
N ALA A 271 -2.79 -40.42 -27.80
CA ALA A 271 -3.88 -40.04 -28.71
C ALA A 271 -3.50 -38.89 -29.65
N THR A 272 -3.89 -39.01 -30.90
CA THR A 272 -3.90 -37.89 -31.83
C THR A 272 -5.27 -37.20 -31.75
N TRP A 273 -5.30 -36.00 -31.16
CA TRP A 273 -6.53 -35.28 -30.92
C TRP A 273 -6.95 -34.45 -32.13
N ASN A 274 -8.23 -34.50 -32.45
CA ASN A 274 -8.85 -33.55 -33.37
C ASN A 274 -9.47 -32.47 -32.50
N MET A 275 -8.89 -31.26 -32.53
CA MET A 275 -9.31 -30.14 -31.68
C MET A 275 -10.28 -29.20 -32.42
N GLY A 276 -11.24 -28.68 -31.67
CA GLY A 276 -12.15 -27.64 -32.15
C GLY A 276 -12.81 -26.90 -31.02
N SER A 277 -13.15 -25.64 -31.27
CA SER A 277 -13.91 -24.85 -30.30
C SER A 277 -15.40 -25.18 -30.38
N MET A 278 -16.08 -25.22 -29.24
CA MET A 278 -17.50 -25.45 -29.15
C MET A 278 -18.28 -24.14 -29.28
N GLY A 279 -19.50 -24.24 -29.78
CA GLY A 279 -20.44 -23.12 -29.83
C GLY A 279 -21.37 -23.11 -28.61
N THR A 280 -21.81 -21.93 -28.18
CA THR A 280 -22.82 -21.80 -27.12
C THR A 280 -23.98 -20.93 -27.60
N ASN A 281 -25.21 -21.28 -27.16
CA ASN A 281 -26.43 -20.52 -27.44
C ASN A 281 -27.04 -19.88 -26.15
N ASP A 282 -26.51 -20.19 -24.96
CA ASP A 282 -27.11 -19.83 -23.69
C ASP A 282 -26.14 -19.02 -22.76
N ASN A 283 -25.31 -18.17 -23.37
CA ASN A 283 -24.42 -17.29 -22.65
C ASN A 283 -23.30 -18.02 -21.88
N GLY A 284 -22.86 -19.19 -22.32
CA GLY A 284 -21.68 -19.87 -21.78
C GLY A 284 -21.97 -20.91 -20.69
N THR A 285 -23.21 -21.39 -20.61
CA THR A 285 -23.58 -22.49 -19.70
C THR A 285 -23.56 -23.84 -20.39
N THR A 286 -24.06 -23.90 -21.62
CA THR A 286 -24.06 -25.12 -22.43
C THR A 286 -23.31 -24.89 -23.74
N TRP A 287 -22.41 -25.78 -24.06
CA TRP A 287 -21.55 -25.74 -25.23
C TRP A 287 -21.77 -26.98 -26.08
N GLU A 288 -21.80 -26.79 -27.39
CA GLU A 288 -22.12 -27.87 -28.33
C GLU A 288 -21.10 -27.94 -29.45
N ALA A 289 -20.74 -29.16 -29.84
CA ALA A 289 -19.93 -29.42 -31.01
C ALA A 289 -20.43 -30.64 -31.79
N MET A 290 -20.48 -30.52 -33.11
CA MET A 290 -20.76 -31.64 -33.99
C MET A 290 -19.46 -32.36 -34.34
N ILE A 291 -19.39 -33.64 -34.01
CA ILE A 291 -18.27 -34.51 -34.37
C ILE A 291 -18.67 -35.40 -35.53
N THR A 292 -17.83 -35.51 -36.55
CA THR A 292 -18.02 -36.44 -37.66
C THR A 292 -16.87 -37.43 -37.70
N LEU A 293 -17.17 -38.71 -37.55
CA LEU A 293 -16.18 -39.77 -37.61
C LEU A 293 -15.77 -40.05 -39.07
N PRO A 294 -14.46 -40.17 -39.36
CA PRO A 294 -13.98 -40.55 -40.68
C PRO A 294 -14.48 -41.97 -41.04
N ILE A 295 -14.78 -42.21 -42.32
CA ILE A 295 -15.21 -43.51 -42.82
C ILE A 295 -14.11 -44.59 -42.71
N ASN A 296 -12.89 -44.20 -42.57
CA ASN A 296 -11.73 -45.09 -42.44
C ASN A 296 -11.21 -45.22 -41.00
N VAL A 297 -11.95 -44.69 -40.00
CA VAL A 297 -11.57 -44.80 -38.58
C VAL A 297 -11.53 -46.27 -38.14
N THR A 298 -10.60 -46.61 -37.25
CA THR A 298 -10.52 -47.96 -36.67
C THR A 298 -11.63 -48.16 -35.62
N ILE A 299 -12.02 -49.42 -35.38
CA ILE A 299 -12.95 -49.72 -34.28
C ILE A 299 -12.23 -49.49 -32.96
N GLY A 300 -12.84 -48.75 -32.04
CA GLY A 300 -12.26 -48.42 -30.76
C GLY A 300 -13.20 -47.66 -29.85
N HIS A 301 -12.64 -47.00 -28.84
CA HIS A 301 -13.36 -46.14 -27.93
C HIS A 301 -13.20 -44.66 -28.32
N LEU A 302 -14.29 -43.91 -28.29
CA LEU A 302 -14.24 -42.48 -28.42
C LEU A 302 -13.70 -41.87 -27.09
N ALA A 303 -12.63 -41.14 -27.19
CA ALA A 303 -12.09 -40.36 -26.09
C ALA A 303 -12.36 -38.87 -26.34
N LEU A 304 -12.79 -38.16 -25.32
CA LEU A 304 -13.03 -36.73 -25.34
C LEU A 304 -12.06 -36.06 -24.38
N HIS A 305 -11.54 -34.90 -24.76
CA HIS A 305 -10.75 -33.98 -23.94
C HIS A 305 -11.40 -32.61 -24.01
N VAL A 306 -11.79 -32.06 -22.87
CA VAL A 306 -12.49 -30.77 -22.79
C VAL A 306 -11.71 -29.82 -21.89
N THR A 307 -11.56 -28.59 -22.34
CA THR A 307 -11.00 -27.50 -21.57
C THR A 307 -11.94 -26.30 -21.63
N ALA A 308 -12.12 -25.61 -20.50
CA ALA A 308 -12.90 -24.38 -20.39
C ALA A 308 -12.00 -23.25 -19.87
N THR A 309 -12.17 -22.06 -20.42
CA THR A 309 -11.44 -20.85 -20.04
C THR A 309 -12.34 -19.63 -19.95
#